data_3dc79c837fbc8e5989f458fe40ff4162
#
_entry.id   3dc79c837fbc8e5989f458fe40ff4162
#
_cell.length_a   1.000
_cell.length_b   1.000
_cell.length_c   1.000
_cell.angle_alpha   90.00
_cell.angle_beta   90.00
_cell.angle_gamma   90.00
#
_symmetry.space_group_name_H-M   'P 1'
#
loop_
_entity.id
_entity.type
_entity.pdbx_description
1 polymer ?
#
loop_
_entity_poly.entity_id
_entity_poly.type
_entity_poly.pdbx_seq_one_letter_code
_entity_poly.pdbx_strand_id
1 'polypeptide(L)'
;GFPLGCQDSVLSLISGGFDSSVSSYLCIKRGLQTHYCFFNLGGKAHELAVKEVALFLWMKYHSSHRVKFISVPFEPVVAEILKRIDNAQMGVILKRMMLRVADKIAEQMHINALVTGESVAQVSSQTLPNLAVIDAVAETLVLRPLCTVNKQQIIDIARDIGTEEFSRNIPEYCAVISRNPTTRAK
;
A
#
# COMPACT_ATOMS: atom_id res chain seq x y z
N GLY A 1 7.46 24.00 6.07
CA GLY A 1 7.65 22.55 6.02
C GLY A 1 9.11 22.16 5.93
N PHE A 2 9.41 20.91 6.16
CA PHE A 2 10.77 20.39 5.97
C PHE A 2 11.08 20.27 4.47
N PRO A 3 12.35 20.43 4.06
CA PRO A 3 12.74 20.13 2.68
C PRO A 3 12.38 18.65 2.33
N LEU A 4 12.06 18.43 1.06
CA LEU A 4 11.73 17.08 0.58
C LEU A 4 12.93 16.14 0.74
N GLY A 5 12.69 14.93 1.25
CA GLY A 5 13.70 13.89 1.42
C GLY A 5 14.75 14.14 2.51
N CYS A 6 14.59 15.16 3.34
CA CYS A 6 15.53 15.46 4.44
C CYS A 6 15.25 14.69 5.73
N GLN A 7 14.07 14.07 5.81
CA GLN A 7 13.69 13.19 6.90
C GLN A 7 14.10 11.74 6.57
N ASP A 8 13.84 10.86 7.51
CA ASP A 8 14.14 9.43 7.35
C ASP A 8 13.40 8.80 6.16
N SER A 9 13.79 7.59 5.81
CA SER A 9 13.19 6.83 4.72
C SER A 9 11.99 6.01 5.19
N VAL A 10 11.01 5.85 4.30
CA VAL A 10 9.87 4.96 4.49
C VAL A 10 9.72 4.02 3.29
N LEU A 11 9.09 2.87 3.51
CA LEU A 11 8.72 1.92 2.47
C LEU A 11 7.19 1.95 2.32
N SER A 12 6.71 2.54 1.23
CA SER A 12 5.28 2.66 0.95
C SER A 12 4.79 1.47 0.14
N LEU A 13 3.77 0.78 0.66
CA LEU A 13 3.10 -0.30 -0.05
C LEU A 13 2.16 0.32 -1.08
N ILE A 14 2.56 0.29 -2.34
CA ILE A 14 1.83 0.90 -3.45
C ILE A 14 1.09 -0.16 -4.25
N SER A 15 -0.19 0.07 -4.52
CA SER A 15 -1.04 -0.78 -5.37
C SER A 15 -1.48 -0.09 -6.66
N GLY A 16 -1.17 1.20 -6.79
CA GLY A 16 -1.65 2.05 -7.88
C GLY A 16 -3.05 2.61 -7.67
N GLY A 17 -3.79 2.17 -6.66
CA GLY A 17 -5.09 2.74 -6.28
C GLY A 17 -4.99 4.15 -5.70
N PHE A 18 -6.14 4.81 -5.53
CA PHE A 18 -6.21 6.18 -5.00
C PHE A 18 -5.51 6.31 -3.64
N ASP A 19 -5.78 5.36 -2.75
CA ASP A 19 -5.33 5.43 -1.35
C ASP A 19 -3.81 5.34 -1.23
N SER A 20 -3.18 4.36 -1.88
CA SER A 20 -1.74 4.16 -1.79
C SER A 20 -0.93 5.26 -2.47
N SER A 21 -1.45 5.85 -3.53
CA SER A 21 -0.82 7.00 -4.21
C SER A 21 -0.87 8.24 -3.34
N VAL A 22 -2.01 8.51 -2.71
CA VAL A 22 -2.19 9.67 -1.83
C VAL A 22 -1.39 9.52 -0.54
N SER A 23 -1.38 8.34 0.09
CA SER A 23 -0.57 8.09 1.29
C SER A 23 0.92 8.27 1.01
N SER A 24 1.41 7.81 -0.14
CA SER A 24 2.79 8.03 -0.58
C SER A 24 3.11 9.51 -0.76
N TYR A 25 2.23 10.25 -1.43
CA TYR A 25 2.37 11.70 -1.61
C TYR A 25 2.44 12.44 -0.28
N LEU A 26 1.59 12.10 0.69
CA LEU A 26 1.59 12.75 2.00
C LEU A 26 2.91 12.54 2.74
N CYS A 27 3.53 11.37 2.61
CA CYS A 27 4.85 11.10 3.16
C CYS A 27 5.93 11.95 2.47
N ILE A 28 5.91 12.04 1.15
CA ILE A 28 6.83 12.89 0.38
C ILE A 28 6.70 14.34 0.82
N LYS A 29 5.47 14.83 0.92
CA LYS A 29 5.16 16.22 1.35
C LYS A 29 5.68 16.53 2.75
N ARG A 30 5.75 15.54 3.64
CA ARG A 30 6.32 15.68 4.99
C ARG A 30 7.84 15.64 5.00
N GLY A 31 8.49 15.40 3.88
CA GLY A 31 9.94 15.36 3.74
C GLY A 31 10.56 13.97 3.87
N LEU A 32 9.74 12.91 3.93
CA LEU A 32 10.22 11.53 4.01
C LEU A 32 10.71 11.04 2.65
N GLN A 33 11.87 10.39 2.62
CA GLN A 33 12.34 9.69 1.43
C GLN A 33 11.50 8.42 1.25
N THR A 34 10.61 8.43 0.27
CA THR A 34 9.59 7.40 0.06
C THR A 34 10.01 6.42 -1.01
N HIS A 35 10.38 5.20 -0.60
CA HIS A 35 10.58 4.04 -1.47
C HIS A 35 9.27 3.28 -1.64
N TYR A 36 9.17 2.45 -2.67
CA TYR A 36 7.94 1.74 -3.01
C TYR A 36 8.12 0.24 -2.95
N CYS A 37 7.13 -0.44 -2.38
CA CYS A 37 6.99 -1.89 -2.40
C CYS A 37 5.64 -2.24 -3.07
N PHE A 38 5.70 -3.02 -4.14
CA PHE A 38 4.54 -3.45 -4.91
C PHE A 38 4.42 -4.97 -4.88
N PHE A 39 3.28 -5.46 -4.41
CA PHE A 39 2.94 -6.89 -4.44
C PHE A 39 2.17 -7.21 -5.73
N ASN A 40 2.83 -7.89 -6.65
CA ASN A 40 2.28 -8.14 -7.97
C ASN A 40 1.33 -9.33 -7.96
N LEU A 41 0.05 -9.06 -8.22
CA LEU A 41 -1.03 -10.04 -8.34
C LEU A 41 -1.57 -10.16 -9.77
N GLY A 42 -1.20 -9.27 -10.67
CA GLY A 42 -1.78 -9.12 -11.99
C GLY A 42 -0.78 -9.19 -13.17
N GLY A 43 0.43 -9.70 -12.95
CA GLY A 43 1.43 -9.87 -14.00
C GLY A 43 2.09 -8.56 -14.45
N LYS A 44 2.71 -8.60 -15.65
CA LYS A 44 3.51 -7.48 -16.17
C LYS A 44 2.72 -6.20 -16.42
N ALA A 45 1.49 -6.32 -16.91
CA ALA A 45 0.64 -5.15 -17.19
C ALA A 45 0.31 -4.38 -15.90
N HIS A 46 -0.01 -5.10 -14.82
CA HIS A 46 -0.24 -4.50 -13.50
C HIS A 46 1.02 -3.82 -12.97
N GLU A 47 2.15 -4.50 -13.03
CA GLU A 47 3.44 -3.94 -12.59
C GLU A 47 3.78 -2.65 -13.33
N LEU A 48 3.64 -2.64 -14.66
CA LEU A 48 3.91 -1.45 -15.47
C LEU A 48 3.00 -0.28 -15.09
N ALA A 49 1.71 -0.52 -14.93
CA ALA A 49 0.75 0.50 -14.54
C ALA A 49 1.07 1.12 -13.18
N VAL A 50 1.46 0.30 -12.20
CA VAL A 50 1.86 0.79 -10.86
C VAL A 50 3.19 1.53 -10.91
N LYS A 51 4.16 1.06 -11.70
CA LYS A 51 5.41 1.78 -11.93
C LYS A 51 5.19 3.17 -12.54
N GLU A 52 4.24 3.33 -13.44
CA GLU A 52 3.88 4.62 -14.03
C GLU A 52 3.40 5.62 -12.96
N VAL A 53 2.57 5.17 -12.03
CA VAL A 53 2.11 6.01 -10.90
C VAL A 53 3.29 6.41 -10.02
N ALA A 54 4.12 5.47 -9.64
CA ALA A 54 5.30 5.72 -8.81
C ALA A 54 6.28 6.67 -9.51
N LEU A 55 6.53 6.47 -10.79
CA LEU A 55 7.39 7.33 -11.61
C LEU A 55 6.83 8.75 -11.70
N PHE A 56 5.52 8.90 -11.92
CA PHE A 56 4.86 10.19 -11.96
C PHE A 56 5.04 10.95 -10.64
N LEU A 57 4.79 10.31 -9.50
CA LEU A 57 4.99 10.91 -8.17
C LEU A 57 6.45 11.32 -7.95
N TRP A 58 7.39 10.45 -8.33
CA TRP A 58 8.81 10.73 -8.22
C TRP A 58 9.22 11.92 -9.08
N MET A 59 8.86 11.95 -10.35
CA MET A 59 9.22 13.03 -11.28
C MET A 59 8.65 14.37 -10.83
N LYS A 60 7.42 14.39 -10.34
CA LYS A 60 6.74 15.64 -9.99
C LYS A 60 7.12 16.18 -8.61
N TYR A 61 7.36 15.30 -7.64
CA TYR A 61 7.49 15.71 -6.24
C TYR A 61 8.77 15.26 -5.55
N HIS A 62 9.56 14.36 -6.13
CA HIS A 62 10.66 13.72 -5.41
C HIS A 62 11.91 13.44 -6.24
N SER A 63 12.06 14.06 -7.40
CA SER A 63 13.15 13.80 -8.36
C SER A 63 14.56 14.16 -7.86
N SER A 64 14.66 14.96 -6.80
CA SER A 64 15.93 15.28 -6.15
C SER A 64 16.58 14.11 -5.40
N HIS A 65 15.82 13.03 -5.14
CA HIS A 65 16.27 11.88 -4.37
C HIS A 65 16.14 10.59 -5.17
N ARG A 66 17.06 9.65 -4.94
CA ARG A 66 16.95 8.31 -5.48
C ARG A 66 15.93 7.53 -4.67
N VAL A 67 14.98 6.89 -5.37
CA VAL A 67 14.01 6.00 -4.76
C VAL A 67 14.08 4.63 -5.41
N LYS A 68 13.77 3.60 -4.63
CA LYS A 68 13.68 2.21 -5.11
C LYS A 68 12.22 1.84 -5.29
N PHE A 69 11.95 1.11 -6.36
CA PHE A 69 10.68 0.42 -6.60
C PHE A 69 10.94 -1.08 -6.54
N ILE A 70 10.38 -1.74 -5.54
CA ILE A 70 10.56 -3.18 -5.31
C ILE A 70 9.26 -3.87 -5.70
N SER A 71 9.35 -4.70 -6.73
CA SER A 71 8.24 -5.54 -7.17
C SER A 71 8.41 -6.95 -6.60
N VAL A 72 7.39 -7.40 -5.88
CA VAL A 72 7.35 -8.73 -5.28
C VAL A 72 6.30 -9.57 -5.99
N PRO A 73 6.67 -10.67 -6.67
CA PRO A 73 5.69 -11.58 -7.26
C PRO A 73 4.93 -12.29 -6.13
N PHE A 74 3.61 -12.09 -6.08
CA PHE A 74 2.78 -12.55 -4.96
C PHE A 74 1.72 -13.57 -5.38
N GLU A 75 1.62 -13.90 -6.67
CA GLU A 75 0.71 -14.93 -7.19
C GLU A 75 0.85 -16.29 -6.50
N PRO A 76 2.06 -16.81 -6.22
CA PRO A 76 2.20 -18.09 -5.51
C PRO A 76 1.61 -18.05 -4.09
N VAL A 77 1.73 -16.94 -3.38
CA VAL A 77 1.14 -16.75 -2.04
C VAL A 77 -0.37 -16.73 -2.11
N VAL A 78 -0.94 -16.04 -3.10
CA VAL A 78 -2.39 -16.01 -3.34
C VAL A 78 -2.90 -17.42 -3.66
N ALA A 79 -2.20 -18.19 -4.48
CA ALA A 79 -2.56 -19.57 -4.79
C ALA A 79 -2.63 -20.45 -3.54
N GLU A 80 -1.68 -20.32 -2.61
CA GLU A 80 -1.69 -21.06 -1.35
C GLU A 80 -2.83 -20.61 -0.42
N ILE A 81 -3.12 -19.30 -0.36
CA ILE A 81 -4.24 -18.76 0.42
C ILE A 81 -5.57 -19.33 -0.10
N LEU A 82 -5.75 -19.35 -1.42
CA LEU A 82 -6.97 -19.91 -2.04
C LEU A 82 -7.19 -21.39 -1.74
N LYS A 83 -6.12 -22.16 -1.56
CA LYS A 83 -6.18 -23.59 -1.23
C LYS A 83 -6.45 -23.88 0.24
N ARG A 84 -5.92 -23.06 1.16
CA ARG A 84 -5.77 -23.41 2.57
C ARG A 84 -6.60 -22.56 3.51
N ILE A 85 -7.04 -21.38 3.08
CA ILE A 85 -7.66 -20.38 3.97
C ILE A 85 -9.17 -20.33 3.69
N ASP A 86 -9.94 -20.24 4.76
CA ASP A 86 -11.38 -20.00 4.67
C ASP A 86 -11.67 -18.66 3.95
N ASN A 87 -12.65 -18.69 3.05
CA ASN A 87 -12.98 -17.56 2.18
C ASN A 87 -13.13 -16.24 2.96
N ALA A 88 -13.79 -16.27 4.11
CA ALA A 88 -14.01 -15.09 4.95
C ALA A 88 -12.72 -14.44 5.47
N GLN A 89 -11.63 -15.21 5.61
CA GLN A 89 -10.35 -14.77 6.20
C GLN A 89 -9.30 -14.40 5.16
N MET A 90 -9.53 -14.72 3.88
CA MET A 90 -8.51 -14.60 2.81
C MET A 90 -7.93 -13.18 2.69
N GLY A 91 -8.77 -12.16 2.71
CA GLY A 91 -8.32 -10.77 2.58
C GLY A 91 -7.43 -10.31 3.74
N VAL A 92 -7.76 -10.71 4.95
CA VAL A 92 -6.96 -10.41 6.16
C VAL A 92 -5.62 -11.14 6.11
N ILE A 93 -5.63 -12.43 5.77
CA ILE A 93 -4.41 -13.24 5.66
C ILE A 93 -3.50 -12.71 4.55
N LEU A 94 -4.05 -12.33 3.40
CA LEU A 94 -3.27 -11.72 2.31
C LEU A 94 -2.51 -10.48 2.80
N LYS A 95 -3.19 -9.57 3.48
CA LYS A 95 -2.56 -8.35 4.02
C LYS A 95 -1.53 -8.65 5.10
N ARG A 96 -1.76 -9.63 5.97
CA ARG A 96 -0.77 -10.08 6.95
C ARG A 96 0.50 -10.60 6.26
N MET A 97 0.35 -11.40 5.21
CA MET A 97 1.50 -11.91 4.44
C MET A 97 2.26 -10.78 3.74
N MET A 98 1.55 -9.80 3.17
CA MET A 98 2.17 -8.61 2.59
C MET A 98 2.99 -7.83 3.63
N LEU A 99 2.45 -7.57 4.83
CA LEU A 99 3.19 -6.88 5.89
C LEU A 99 4.42 -7.65 6.36
N ARG A 100 4.32 -8.98 6.49
CA ARG A 100 5.47 -9.81 6.86
C ARG A 100 6.61 -9.72 5.85
N VAL A 101 6.30 -9.72 4.57
CA VAL A 101 7.30 -9.55 3.51
C VAL A 101 7.84 -8.13 3.51
N ALA A 102 6.99 -7.13 3.64
CA ALA A 102 7.39 -5.72 3.70
C ALA A 102 8.33 -5.44 4.89
N ASP A 103 8.07 -6.06 6.06
CA ASP A 103 8.96 -5.96 7.22
C ASP A 103 10.38 -6.45 6.89
N LYS A 104 10.50 -7.60 6.24
CA LYS A 104 11.80 -8.15 5.85
C LYS A 104 12.52 -7.26 4.85
N ILE A 105 11.81 -6.70 3.90
CA ILE A 105 12.37 -5.76 2.92
C ILE A 105 12.84 -4.49 3.63
N ALA A 106 12.04 -3.94 4.53
CA ALA A 106 12.39 -2.76 5.31
C ALA A 106 13.65 -3.00 6.17
N GLU A 107 13.75 -4.16 6.82
CA GLU A 107 14.94 -4.56 7.58
C GLU A 107 16.18 -4.59 6.69
N GLN A 108 16.11 -5.21 5.51
CA GLN A 108 17.22 -5.28 4.55
C GLN A 108 17.62 -3.91 4.00
N MET A 109 16.68 -3.00 3.87
CA MET A 109 16.91 -1.62 3.41
C MET A 109 17.25 -0.64 4.54
N HIS A 110 17.28 -1.09 5.79
CA HIS A 110 17.46 -0.23 6.97
C HIS A 110 16.40 0.89 7.06
N ILE A 111 15.15 0.55 6.77
CA ILE A 111 14.00 1.44 6.83
C ILE A 111 13.19 1.14 8.09
N ASN A 112 12.84 2.18 8.85
CA ASN A 112 12.19 2.04 10.16
C ASN A 112 10.65 2.15 10.11
N ALA A 113 10.06 2.47 8.96
CA ALA A 113 8.61 2.59 8.85
C ALA A 113 8.09 2.09 7.51
N LEU A 114 6.96 1.40 7.57
CA LEU A 114 6.12 1.05 6.43
C LEU A 114 5.00 2.09 6.30
N VAL A 115 4.49 2.28 5.10
CA VAL A 115 3.34 3.15 4.84
C VAL A 115 2.27 2.35 4.10
N THR A 116 1.03 2.41 4.58
CA THR A 116 -0.13 1.82 3.92
C THR A 116 -1.21 2.87 3.67
N GLY A 117 -2.08 2.62 2.70
CA GLY A 117 -3.17 3.52 2.31
C GLY A 117 -4.50 3.17 2.98
N GLU A 118 -4.52 2.43 4.08
CA GLU A 118 -5.75 2.00 4.74
C GLU A 118 -6.51 3.16 5.35
N SER A 119 -7.85 3.13 5.20
CA SER A 119 -8.80 4.04 5.83
C SER A 119 -9.80 3.23 6.64
N VAL A 120 -10.08 3.62 7.88
CA VAL A 120 -10.94 2.87 8.80
C VAL A 120 -12.34 2.68 8.20
N ALA A 121 -12.80 1.43 8.20
CA ALA A 121 -14.14 1.00 7.76
C ALA A 121 -14.47 1.27 6.27
N GLN A 122 -13.47 1.57 5.42
CA GLN A 122 -13.70 1.77 3.99
C GLN A 122 -14.12 0.47 3.30
N VAL A 123 -13.46 -0.64 3.64
CA VAL A 123 -13.80 -2.01 3.21
C VAL A 123 -13.68 -2.97 4.40
N SER A 124 -14.16 -4.20 4.23
CA SER A 124 -14.21 -5.20 5.31
C SER A 124 -12.87 -5.47 6.00
N SER A 125 -11.77 -5.48 5.26
CA SER A 125 -10.43 -5.67 5.83
C SER A 125 -9.90 -4.47 6.62
N GLN A 126 -10.57 -3.33 6.55
CA GLN A 126 -10.18 -2.07 7.19
C GLN A 126 -11.04 -1.73 8.42
N THR A 127 -11.81 -2.67 8.95
CA THR A 127 -12.42 -2.52 10.28
C THR A 127 -11.34 -2.50 11.35
N LEU A 128 -11.57 -1.83 12.48
CA LEU A 128 -10.57 -1.79 13.55
C LEU A 128 -10.14 -3.17 14.05
N PRO A 129 -11.05 -4.16 14.26
CA PRO A 129 -10.63 -5.51 14.61
C PRO A 129 -9.70 -6.15 13.56
N ASN A 130 -10.03 -6.01 12.28
CA ASN A 130 -9.21 -6.56 11.20
C ASN A 130 -7.87 -5.85 11.05
N LEU A 131 -7.85 -4.52 11.17
CA LEU A 131 -6.60 -3.75 11.16
C LEU A 131 -5.68 -4.15 12.32
N ALA A 132 -6.23 -4.39 13.51
CA ALA A 132 -5.45 -4.87 14.65
C ALA A 132 -4.83 -6.25 14.39
N VAL A 133 -5.57 -7.17 13.79
CA VAL A 133 -5.08 -8.50 13.41
C VAL A 133 -4.01 -8.41 12.33
N ILE A 134 -4.19 -7.54 11.35
CA ILE A 134 -3.21 -7.30 10.28
C ILE A 134 -1.94 -6.68 10.86
N ASP A 135 -2.07 -5.65 11.68
CA ASP A 135 -0.95 -4.94 12.30
C ASP A 135 -0.10 -5.81 13.23
N ALA A 136 -0.72 -6.77 13.88
CA ALA A 136 -0.08 -7.65 14.88
C ALA A 136 1.13 -8.45 14.33
N VAL A 137 1.28 -8.60 13.01
CA VAL A 137 2.44 -9.28 12.40
C VAL A 137 3.59 -8.35 12.08
N ALA A 138 3.37 -7.04 12.12
CA ALA A 138 4.39 -6.05 11.80
C ALA A 138 5.29 -5.78 13.01
N GLU A 139 6.60 -5.91 12.82
CA GLU A 139 7.61 -5.48 13.78
C GLU A 139 8.07 -4.05 13.50
N THR A 140 7.99 -3.63 12.25
CA THR A 140 8.28 -2.27 11.79
C THR A 140 7.07 -1.35 12.05
N LEU A 141 7.33 -0.08 12.41
CA LEU A 141 6.27 0.92 12.54
C LEU A 141 5.45 1.02 11.25
N VAL A 142 4.13 0.92 11.36
CA VAL A 142 3.21 1.08 10.23
C VAL A 142 2.51 2.43 10.32
N LEU A 143 2.80 3.31 9.37
CA LEU A 143 2.15 4.60 9.21
C LEU A 143 0.93 4.46 8.31
N ARG A 144 -0.20 5.00 8.76
CA ARG A 144 -1.48 5.01 8.03
C ARG A 144 -1.98 6.44 7.86
N PRO A 145 -1.42 7.21 6.92
CA PRO A 145 -1.74 8.64 6.79
C PRO A 145 -3.22 8.94 6.51
N LEU A 146 -3.94 7.94 5.98
CA LEU A 146 -5.34 8.09 5.56
C LEU A 146 -6.34 7.43 6.51
N CYS A 147 -5.93 6.95 7.68
CA CYS A 147 -6.78 6.11 8.52
C CYS A 147 -8.11 6.77 8.90
N THR A 148 -8.17 8.09 9.01
CA THR A 148 -9.37 8.87 9.34
C THR A 148 -9.88 9.75 8.19
N VAL A 149 -9.33 9.61 7.00
CA VAL A 149 -9.71 10.40 5.83
C VAL A 149 -10.78 9.65 5.04
N ASN A 150 -11.87 10.31 4.69
CA ASN A 150 -12.94 9.70 3.91
C ASN A 150 -12.57 9.57 2.42
N LYS A 151 -13.28 8.70 1.71
CA LYS A 151 -12.98 8.37 0.31
C LYS A 151 -13.03 9.58 -0.62
N GLN A 152 -13.99 10.47 -0.42
CA GLN A 152 -14.12 11.68 -1.27
C GLN A 152 -12.91 12.60 -1.12
N GLN A 153 -12.46 12.82 0.10
CA GLN A 153 -11.27 13.63 0.37
C GLN A 153 -10.02 13.01 -0.27
N ILE A 154 -9.88 11.68 -0.22
CA ILE A 154 -8.77 10.97 -0.87
C ILE A 154 -8.80 11.18 -2.39
N ILE A 155 -9.97 11.05 -3.01
CA ILE A 155 -10.16 11.29 -4.45
C ILE A 155 -9.84 12.75 -4.81
N ASP A 156 -10.26 13.71 -4.01
CA ASP A 156 -9.97 15.12 -4.22
C ASP A 156 -8.47 15.40 -4.17
N ILE A 157 -7.75 14.82 -3.21
CA ILE A 157 -6.29 14.92 -3.15
C ILE A 157 -5.66 14.24 -4.38
N ALA A 158 -6.12 13.06 -4.78
CA ALA A 158 -5.61 12.35 -5.96
C ALA A 158 -5.78 13.19 -7.24
N ARG A 159 -6.89 13.90 -7.36
CA ARG A 159 -7.14 14.84 -8.46
C ARG A 159 -6.15 16.01 -8.44
N ASP A 160 -5.99 16.63 -7.29
CA ASP A 160 -5.11 17.79 -7.11
C ASP A 160 -3.64 17.45 -7.39
N ILE A 161 -3.18 16.27 -7.02
CA ILE A 161 -1.81 15.82 -7.26
C ILE A 161 -1.61 15.18 -8.65
N GLY A 162 -2.68 14.86 -9.37
CA GLY A 162 -2.64 14.33 -10.73
C GLY A 162 -2.59 12.81 -10.85
N THR A 163 -2.86 12.05 -9.78
CA THR A 163 -2.85 10.58 -9.80
C THR A 163 -4.21 9.95 -10.10
N GLU A 164 -5.29 10.73 -10.14
CA GLU A 164 -6.65 10.23 -10.28
C GLU A 164 -6.84 9.38 -11.55
N GLU A 165 -6.38 9.86 -12.71
CA GLU A 165 -6.54 9.16 -13.98
C GLU A 165 -5.78 7.83 -14.02
N PHE A 166 -4.56 7.80 -13.50
CA PHE A 166 -3.79 6.56 -13.37
C PHE A 166 -4.54 5.54 -12.53
N SER A 167 -5.03 5.95 -11.36
CA SER A 167 -5.67 5.06 -10.40
C SER A 167 -7.01 4.51 -10.90
N ARG A 168 -7.77 5.28 -11.67
CA ARG A 168 -9.03 4.82 -12.28
C ARG A 168 -8.85 3.65 -13.24
N ASN A 169 -7.72 3.59 -13.91
CA ASN A 169 -7.42 2.60 -14.94
C ASN A 169 -6.74 1.34 -14.39
N ILE A 170 -6.41 1.31 -13.09
CA ILE A 170 -5.76 0.17 -12.45
C ILE A 170 -6.81 -0.66 -11.71
N PRO A 171 -6.99 -1.96 -12.07
CA PRO A 171 -7.91 -2.86 -11.37
C PRO A 171 -7.50 -3.11 -9.91
N GLU A 172 -8.47 -3.25 -9.02
CA GLU A 172 -8.25 -3.63 -7.63
C GLU A 172 -8.15 -5.15 -7.48
N TYR A 173 -6.94 -5.70 -7.52
CA TYR A 173 -6.72 -7.15 -7.44
C TYR A 173 -6.95 -7.71 -6.03
N CYS A 174 -6.66 -6.95 -4.98
CA CYS A 174 -6.81 -7.43 -3.60
C CYS A 174 -8.27 -7.59 -3.15
N ALA A 175 -9.19 -6.83 -3.74
CA ALA A 175 -10.61 -6.88 -3.38
C ALA A 175 -11.32 -8.15 -3.87
N VAL A 176 -10.75 -8.88 -4.82
CA VAL A 176 -11.39 -10.01 -5.50
C VAL A 176 -11.10 -11.36 -4.85
N ILE A 177 -10.19 -11.42 -3.88
CA ILE A 177 -9.75 -12.69 -3.29
C ILE A 177 -10.82 -13.37 -2.43
N SER A 178 -11.73 -12.61 -1.80
CA SER A 178 -12.77 -13.13 -0.92
C SER A 178 -14.16 -12.74 -1.41
N ARG A 179 -15.08 -13.72 -1.45
CA ARG A 179 -16.48 -13.49 -1.84
C ARG A 179 -17.33 -12.99 -0.65
N ASN A 180 -17.04 -13.50 0.56
CA ASN A 180 -17.78 -13.15 1.78
C ASN A 180 -16.79 -12.80 2.90
N PRO A 181 -16.13 -11.63 2.83
CA PRO A 181 -15.10 -11.27 3.78
C PRO A 181 -15.67 -11.00 5.18
N THR A 182 -14.93 -11.43 6.20
CA THR A 182 -15.26 -11.11 7.60
C THR A 182 -14.93 -9.66 7.94
N THR A 183 -15.74 -9.06 8.81
CA THR A 183 -15.43 -7.76 9.41
C THR A 183 -14.72 -7.90 10.75
N ARG A 184 -14.59 -9.14 11.26
CA ARG A 184 -13.91 -9.46 12.52
C ARG A 184 -13.20 -10.80 12.38
N ALA A 185 -11.92 -10.75 12.05
CA ALA A 185 -11.05 -11.92 11.98
C ALA A 185 -10.82 -12.51 13.39
N LYS A 186 -10.66 -13.84 13.43
CA LYS A 186 -10.36 -14.59 14.66
C LYS A 186 -8.86 -14.90 14.75
#